data_71949e53424d727a48a3166e5ad35dda
#
_entry.id   71949e53424d727a48a3166e5ad35dda
#
_cell.length_a   1.000
_cell.length_b   1.000
_cell.length_c   1.000
_cell.angle_alpha   90.00
_cell.angle_beta   90.00
_cell.angle_gamma   90.00
#
_symmetry.space_group_name_H-M   'P 1'
#
loop_
_entity.id
_entity.type
_entity.pdbx_description
1 polymer ?
#
loop_
_entity_poly.entity_id
_entity_poly.type
_entity_poly.pdbx_seq_one_letter_code
_entity_poly.pdbx_strand_id
1 'polypeptide(L)'
;MPTPRPLPIPRLAAIPLLLLAVLLAGCGPRQPPPEPSPTPVSEYTPDPTSSEALVYAKAEQAFWGYIETRRKYELAGDYSQFPPEMTTYLDTRQLEVARSLFEKGKAGGWHGTAPGVITTRPEWSEKYEDSVATMAVCEDYRGEAVLNADNNVVREGTRYSYYAHFRVAGDGLVKLFHISLRGDTLCD
;
A
#
# COMPACT_ATOMS: atom_id res chain seq x y z
N MET A 1 1.96 -15.62 -52.65
CA MET A 1 3.08 -15.78 -51.72
C MET A 1 4.25 -14.95 -52.24
N PRO A 2 4.58 -13.83 -51.61
CA PRO A 2 5.78 -13.08 -51.97
C PRO A 2 6.91 -13.39 -50.98
N THR A 3 8.08 -13.66 -51.56
CA THR A 3 9.35 -13.97 -50.90
C THR A 3 9.94 -12.75 -50.19
N PRO A 4 10.55 -12.91 -48.98
CA PRO A 4 11.22 -11.81 -48.30
C PRO A 4 12.59 -11.50 -48.91
N ARG A 5 12.86 -10.18 -49.06
CA ARG A 5 14.15 -9.63 -49.49
C ARG A 5 15.13 -9.60 -48.32
N PRO A 6 16.42 -9.93 -48.51
CA PRO A 6 17.44 -9.77 -47.47
C PRO A 6 17.89 -8.31 -47.33
N LEU A 7 18.10 -7.87 -46.11
CA LEU A 7 18.66 -6.57 -45.75
C LEU A 7 20.19 -6.58 -45.82
N PRO A 8 20.82 -5.48 -46.21
CA PRO A 8 22.28 -5.38 -46.32
C PRO A 8 22.94 -5.17 -44.95
N ILE A 9 24.05 -5.87 -44.74
CA ILE A 9 24.93 -5.80 -43.58
C ILE A 9 25.87 -4.57 -43.75
N PRO A 10 25.95 -3.65 -42.76
CA PRO A 10 26.93 -2.59 -42.82
C PRO A 10 28.31 -3.07 -42.38
N ARG A 11 29.30 -2.68 -43.16
CA ARG A 11 30.73 -2.97 -43.04
C ARG A 11 31.31 -2.32 -41.79
N LEU A 12 32.02 -3.11 -41.00
CA LEU A 12 32.90 -2.69 -39.90
C LEU A 12 34.02 -1.79 -40.47
N ALA A 13 34.09 -0.55 -39.99
CA ALA A 13 35.23 0.33 -40.13
C ALA A 13 36.16 0.14 -38.95
N ALA A 14 37.38 -0.29 -39.23
CA ALA A 14 38.47 -0.41 -38.29
C ALA A 14 38.98 1.00 -37.91
N ILE A 15 39.09 1.31 -36.63
CA ILE A 15 39.71 2.51 -36.08
C ILE A 15 41.03 2.10 -35.40
N PRO A 16 42.14 2.79 -35.68
CA PRO A 16 43.48 2.37 -35.28
C PRO A 16 43.76 2.68 -33.78
N LEU A 17 44.53 1.77 -33.23
CA LEU A 17 45.13 1.80 -31.90
C LEU A 17 46.12 2.97 -31.81
N LEU A 18 45.83 3.98 -30.98
CA LEU A 18 46.78 5.02 -30.64
C LEU A 18 47.22 4.81 -29.19
N LEU A 19 48.46 4.37 -29.04
CA LEU A 19 49.17 4.33 -27.77
C LEU A 19 49.26 5.75 -27.16
N LEU A 20 48.78 5.93 -25.96
CA LEU A 20 49.19 7.04 -25.08
C LEU A 20 49.47 6.50 -23.70
N ALA A 21 50.75 6.25 -23.43
CA ALA A 21 51.29 6.03 -22.10
C ALA A 21 51.43 7.39 -21.39
N VAL A 22 50.65 7.65 -20.36
CA VAL A 22 50.85 8.80 -19.48
C VAL A 22 50.73 8.38 -18.02
N LEU A 23 51.93 8.35 -17.39
CA LEU A 23 52.24 8.71 -15.99
C LEU A 23 51.33 8.18 -14.89
N LEU A 24 51.78 7.12 -14.25
CA LEU A 24 51.45 6.70 -12.93
C LEU A 24 51.94 7.76 -11.88
N ALA A 25 51.12 8.78 -11.62
CA ALA A 25 51.27 9.62 -10.43
C ALA A 25 50.26 9.13 -9.40
N GLY A 26 50.80 8.75 -8.22
CA GLY A 26 50.09 8.11 -7.13
C GLY A 26 48.83 8.82 -6.67
N CYS A 27 47.71 8.12 -6.77
CA CYS A 27 46.55 8.35 -5.94
C CYS A 27 46.41 7.12 -5.04
N GLY A 28 46.83 7.26 -3.80
CA GLY A 28 46.45 6.30 -2.76
C GLY A 28 44.93 6.20 -2.67
N PRO A 29 44.37 5.05 -2.30
CA PRO A 29 42.93 4.92 -2.13
C PRO A 29 42.48 5.93 -1.06
N ARG A 30 41.75 6.93 -1.53
CA ARG A 30 41.06 7.89 -0.65
C ARG A 30 40.00 7.09 0.09
N GLN A 31 40.21 6.79 1.35
CA GLN A 31 39.18 6.19 2.19
C GLN A 31 37.94 7.08 2.12
N PRO A 32 36.79 6.53 1.75
CA PRO A 32 35.54 7.32 1.80
C PRO A 32 35.38 7.81 3.25
N PRO A 33 34.88 9.04 3.44
CA PRO A 33 34.53 9.51 4.78
C PRO A 33 33.62 8.46 5.44
N PRO A 34 33.78 8.19 6.75
CA PRO A 34 32.92 7.26 7.44
C PRO A 34 31.46 7.70 7.22
N GLU A 35 30.66 6.79 6.71
CA GLU A 35 29.20 7.01 6.63
C GLU A 35 28.73 7.42 8.03
N PRO A 36 27.94 8.51 8.15
CA PRO A 36 27.35 8.87 9.43
C PRO A 36 26.56 7.64 9.92
N SER A 37 26.96 7.11 11.07
CA SER A 37 26.20 6.04 11.73
C SER A 37 24.74 6.48 11.79
N PRO A 38 23.78 5.65 11.37
CA PRO A 38 22.36 5.99 11.47
C PRO A 38 22.10 6.32 12.95
N THR A 39 21.75 7.56 13.23
CA THR A 39 21.27 7.96 14.55
C THR A 39 20.03 7.08 14.80
N PRO A 40 19.99 6.31 15.91
CA PRO A 40 18.81 5.53 16.21
C PRO A 40 17.63 6.52 16.30
N VAL A 41 16.72 6.42 15.34
CA VAL A 41 15.45 7.14 15.42
C VAL A 41 14.75 6.51 16.62
N SER A 42 14.69 7.25 17.73
CA SER A 42 13.91 6.82 18.88
C SER A 42 12.46 6.70 18.39
N GLU A 43 11.99 5.47 18.28
CA GLU A 43 10.59 5.20 17.95
C GLU A 43 9.76 5.79 19.10
N TYR A 44 9.11 6.91 18.81
CA TYR A 44 8.25 7.56 19.80
C TYR A 44 7.06 6.65 20.06
N THR A 45 6.99 6.08 21.26
CA THR A 45 5.83 5.34 21.74
C THR A 45 5.17 6.20 22.81
N PRO A 46 3.96 6.74 22.58
CA PRO A 46 3.28 7.53 23.60
C PRO A 46 2.94 6.69 24.82
N ASP A 47 2.85 7.36 25.97
CA ASP A 47 2.30 6.75 27.18
C ASP A 47 0.90 6.18 26.86
N PRO A 48 0.61 4.91 27.19
CA PRO A 48 -0.67 4.27 26.88
C PRO A 48 -1.88 4.99 27.52
N THR A 49 -1.68 5.84 28.50
CA THR A 49 -2.72 6.68 29.12
C THR A 49 -2.81 8.07 28.49
N SER A 50 -1.93 8.41 27.56
CA SER A 50 -1.95 9.70 26.87
C SER A 50 -3.21 9.86 26.01
N SER A 51 -3.61 11.10 25.75
CA SER A 51 -4.73 11.39 24.85
C SER A 51 -4.48 10.87 23.43
N GLU A 52 -3.23 10.86 22.96
CA GLU A 52 -2.85 10.33 21.65
C GLU A 52 -3.06 8.81 21.58
N ALA A 53 -2.61 8.07 22.59
CA ALA A 53 -2.81 6.62 22.66
C ALA A 53 -4.29 6.24 22.71
N LEU A 54 -5.10 6.99 23.46
CA LEU A 54 -6.56 6.77 23.54
C LEU A 54 -7.26 7.06 22.20
N VAL A 55 -6.84 8.09 21.48
CA VAL A 55 -7.37 8.39 20.14
C VAL A 55 -6.94 7.33 19.14
N TYR A 56 -5.67 6.88 19.21
CA TYR A 56 -5.18 5.82 18.35
C TYR A 56 -5.95 4.50 18.56
N ALA A 57 -6.23 4.13 19.81
CA ALA A 57 -7.03 2.92 20.11
C ALA A 57 -8.43 2.99 19.48
N LYS A 58 -9.07 4.17 19.45
CA LYS A 58 -10.36 4.38 18.76
C LYS A 58 -10.21 4.26 17.24
N ALA A 59 -9.12 4.78 16.68
CA ALA A 59 -8.82 4.67 15.26
C ALA A 59 -8.59 3.20 14.86
N GLU A 60 -7.88 2.45 15.68
CA GLU A 60 -7.66 1.01 15.50
C GLU A 60 -8.97 0.22 15.56
N GLN A 61 -9.83 0.51 16.49
CA GLN A 61 -11.16 -0.09 16.58
C GLN A 61 -11.99 0.19 15.32
N ALA A 62 -11.98 1.43 14.84
CA ALA A 62 -12.69 1.80 13.60
C ALA A 62 -12.11 1.09 12.37
N PHE A 63 -10.78 0.99 12.28
CA PHE A 63 -10.11 0.28 11.20
C PHE A 63 -10.50 -1.20 11.15
N TRP A 64 -10.35 -1.91 12.25
CA TRP A 64 -10.67 -3.33 12.30
C TRP A 64 -12.16 -3.60 12.10
N GLY A 65 -13.05 -2.76 12.63
CA GLY A 65 -14.48 -2.85 12.36
C GLY A 65 -14.80 -2.72 10.87
N TYR A 66 -14.17 -1.78 10.18
CA TYR A 66 -14.26 -1.66 8.71
C TYR A 66 -13.74 -2.90 7.99
N ILE A 67 -12.55 -3.38 8.33
CA ILE A 67 -11.91 -4.54 7.69
C ILE A 67 -12.75 -5.82 7.88
N GLU A 68 -13.21 -6.08 9.10
CA GLU A 68 -14.04 -7.25 9.40
C GLU A 68 -15.38 -7.21 8.66
N THR A 69 -16.02 -6.04 8.60
CA THR A 69 -17.27 -5.87 7.86
C THR A 69 -17.06 -6.09 6.37
N ARG A 70 -15.99 -5.51 5.79
CA ARG A 70 -15.62 -5.70 4.39
C ARG A 70 -15.38 -7.18 4.06
N ARG A 71 -14.56 -7.86 4.86
CA ARG A 71 -14.23 -9.27 4.67
C ARG A 71 -15.44 -10.19 4.68
N LYS A 72 -16.44 -9.92 5.51
CA LYS A 72 -17.66 -10.74 5.59
C LYS A 72 -18.35 -10.87 4.24
N TYR A 73 -18.62 -9.75 3.56
CA TYR A 73 -19.31 -9.80 2.27
C TYR A 73 -18.37 -10.19 1.11
N GLU A 74 -17.11 -9.75 1.14
CA GLU A 74 -16.13 -10.08 0.09
C GLU A 74 -15.85 -11.60 0.03
N LEU A 75 -15.66 -12.25 1.16
CA LEU A 75 -15.39 -13.70 1.19
C LEU A 75 -16.65 -14.53 0.91
N ALA A 76 -17.79 -14.09 1.40
CA ALA A 76 -19.07 -14.78 1.16
C ALA A 76 -19.61 -14.54 -0.26
N GLY A 77 -19.11 -13.52 -0.99
CA GLY A 77 -19.71 -13.07 -2.23
C GLY A 77 -21.12 -12.50 -2.05
N ASP A 78 -21.47 -12.10 -0.81
CA ASP A 78 -22.79 -11.59 -0.48
C ASP A 78 -22.85 -10.07 -0.59
N TYR A 79 -23.28 -9.60 -1.74
CA TYR A 79 -23.51 -8.18 -2.02
C TYR A 79 -25.01 -7.84 -2.10
N SER A 80 -25.83 -8.54 -1.33
CA SER A 80 -27.29 -8.30 -1.30
C SER A 80 -27.63 -6.92 -0.75
N GLN A 81 -26.98 -6.51 0.33
CA GLN A 81 -27.19 -5.23 0.98
C GLN A 81 -25.87 -4.63 1.46
N PHE A 82 -25.62 -3.34 1.17
CA PHE A 82 -24.47 -2.63 1.70
C PHE A 82 -24.55 -2.55 3.23
N PRO A 83 -23.52 -2.99 3.98
CA PRO A 83 -23.56 -3.06 5.43
C PRO A 83 -23.75 -1.66 6.06
N PRO A 84 -24.82 -1.42 6.84
CA PRO A 84 -25.08 -0.11 7.43
C PRO A 84 -24.02 0.30 8.46
N GLU A 85 -23.39 -0.65 9.13
CA GLU A 85 -22.32 -0.43 10.10
C GLU A 85 -21.07 0.24 9.52
N MET A 86 -20.87 0.20 8.20
CA MET A 86 -19.80 0.94 7.53
C MET A 86 -19.81 2.44 7.85
N THR A 87 -20.98 3.00 8.12
CA THR A 87 -21.15 4.42 8.51
C THR A 87 -20.51 4.74 9.88
N THR A 88 -20.31 3.73 10.73
CA THR A 88 -19.65 3.89 12.03
C THR A 88 -18.14 4.03 11.88
N TYR A 89 -17.56 3.39 10.87
CA TYR A 89 -16.10 3.28 10.68
C TYR A 89 -15.53 4.26 9.66
N LEU A 90 -16.33 4.61 8.64
CA LEU A 90 -15.92 5.39 7.49
C LEU A 90 -16.57 6.78 7.50
N ASP A 91 -15.77 7.79 7.20
CA ASP A 91 -16.28 9.13 6.90
C ASP A 91 -16.80 9.19 5.47
N THR A 92 -17.57 10.22 5.14
CA THR A 92 -18.35 10.39 3.89
C THR A 92 -17.58 9.95 2.66
N ARG A 93 -16.36 10.45 2.43
CA ARG A 93 -15.54 10.12 1.26
C ARG A 93 -15.18 8.63 1.18
N GLN A 94 -14.73 8.05 2.29
CA GLN A 94 -14.35 6.63 2.32
C GLN A 94 -15.59 5.74 2.24
N LEU A 95 -16.72 6.18 2.77
CA LEU A 95 -18.00 5.48 2.63
C LEU A 95 -18.45 5.42 1.17
N GLU A 96 -18.28 6.50 0.39
CA GLU A 96 -18.57 6.52 -1.05
C GLU A 96 -17.66 5.57 -1.83
N VAL A 97 -16.36 5.55 -1.51
CA VAL A 97 -15.40 4.59 -2.09
C VAL A 97 -15.82 3.16 -1.80
N ALA A 98 -16.15 2.85 -0.53
CA ALA A 98 -16.58 1.51 -0.11
C ALA A 98 -17.87 1.08 -0.83
N ARG A 99 -18.86 1.98 -0.97
CA ARG A 99 -20.08 1.73 -1.77
C ARG A 99 -19.77 1.44 -3.23
N SER A 100 -18.90 2.24 -3.84
CA SER A 100 -18.51 2.02 -5.24
C SER A 100 -17.85 0.65 -5.46
N LEU A 101 -16.98 0.23 -4.53
CA LEU A 101 -16.36 -1.10 -4.59
C LEU A 101 -17.38 -2.23 -4.36
N PHE A 102 -18.30 -2.04 -3.43
CA PHE A 102 -19.40 -2.97 -3.17
C PHE A 102 -20.28 -3.18 -4.41
N GLU A 103 -20.70 -2.10 -5.09
CA GLU A 103 -21.50 -2.20 -6.30
C GLU A 103 -20.75 -2.87 -7.46
N LYS A 104 -19.44 -2.65 -7.57
CA LYS A 104 -18.61 -3.37 -8.55
C LYS A 104 -18.52 -4.86 -8.23
N GLY A 105 -18.35 -5.22 -6.95
CA GLY A 105 -18.38 -6.61 -6.50
C GLY A 105 -19.70 -7.28 -6.81
N LYS A 106 -20.82 -6.59 -6.52
CA LYS A 106 -22.18 -7.03 -6.85
C LYS A 106 -22.38 -7.27 -8.35
N ALA A 107 -21.98 -6.31 -9.17
CA ALA A 107 -22.13 -6.41 -10.63
C ALA A 107 -21.24 -7.52 -11.22
N GLY A 108 -20.07 -7.80 -10.63
CA GLY A 108 -19.15 -8.83 -11.08
C GLY A 108 -19.37 -10.21 -10.42
N GLY A 109 -20.26 -10.31 -9.44
CA GLY A 109 -20.41 -11.53 -8.63
C GLY A 109 -19.09 -11.94 -7.93
N TRP A 110 -18.35 -10.96 -7.43
CA TRP A 110 -16.99 -11.19 -6.92
C TRP A 110 -17.01 -11.85 -5.55
N HIS A 111 -16.04 -12.72 -5.32
CA HIS A 111 -15.73 -13.25 -3.98
C HIS A 111 -14.23 -13.54 -3.86
N GLY A 112 -13.71 -13.41 -2.65
CA GLY A 112 -12.30 -13.68 -2.35
C GLY A 112 -12.08 -15.14 -1.99
N THR A 113 -10.87 -15.65 -2.26
CA THR A 113 -10.50 -17.04 -1.89
C THR A 113 -10.11 -17.14 -0.42
N ALA A 114 -9.53 -16.10 0.15
CA ALA A 114 -9.18 -16.03 1.57
C ALA A 114 -9.02 -14.58 2.05
N PRO A 115 -8.92 -14.34 3.38
CA PRO A 115 -8.96 -13.00 3.95
C PRO A 115 -7.67 -12.17 3.77
N GLY A 116 -6.58 -12.74 3.30
CA GLY A 116 -5.27 -12.11 3.29
C GLY A 116 -4.72 -11.80 4.70
N VAL A 117 -3.48 -11.37 4.77
CA VAL A 117 -2.82 -10.93 6.02
C VAL A 117 -2.77 -9.42 6.07
N ILE A 118 -3.26 -8.83 7.17
CA ILE A 118 -3.19 -7.38 7.40
C ILE A 118 -2.38 -7.14 8.67
N THR A 119 -1.36 -6.29 8.56
CA THR A 119 -0.59 -5.80 9.71
C THR A 119 -0.73 -4.30 9.81
N THR A 120 -0.79 -3.81 11.04
CA THR A 120 -0.94 -2.38 11.35
C THR A 120 0.09 -1.97 12.40
N ARG A 121 0.52 -0.71 12.31
CA ARG A 121 1.30 -0.07 13.37
C ARG A 121 0.93 1.43 13.45
N PRO A 122 1.08 2.05 14.63
CA PRO A 122 0.91 3.48 14.73
C PRO A 122 1.98 4.22 13.89
N GLU A 123 1.58 5.34 13.30
CA GLU A 123 2.48 6.22 12.59
C GLU A 123 2.33 7.64 13.16
N TRP A 124 3.36 8.09 13.90
CA TRP A 124 3.31 9.33 14.65
C TRP A 124 3.87 10.53 13.89
N SER A 125 4.74 10.27 12.91
CA SER A 125 5.40 11.30 12.12
C SER A 125 4.59 11.77 10.92
N GLU A 126 3.75 10.90 10.37
CA GLU A 126 2.95 11.17 9.17
C GLU A 126 1.57 11.71 9.57
N LYS A 127 1.36 12.99 9.30
CA LYS A 127 0.07 13.65 9.53
C LYS A 127 -0.53 14.10 8.22
N TYR A 128 -1.79 13.83 8.05
CA TYR A 128 -2.61 14.42 7.01
C TYR A 128 -3.45 15.55 7.62
N GLU A 129 -3.84 16.55 6.83
CA GLU A 129 -4.65 17.66 7.29
C GLU A 129 -5.90 17.14 8.03
N ASP A 130 -6.19 17.66 9.23
CA ASP A 130 -7.27 17.25 10.13
C ASP A 130 -7.17 15.82 10.70
N SER A 131 -6.05 15.09 10.48
CA SER A 131 -5.91 13.78 11.12
C SER A 131 -5.61 13.88 12.60
N VAL A 132 -6.34 13.07 13.40
CA VAL A 132 -6.10 12.90 14.84
C VAL A 132 -5.28 11.64 15.12
N ALA A 133 -5.25 10.70 14.19
CA ALA A 133 -4.41 9.50 14.22
C ALA A 133 -4.05 9.07 12.81
N THR A 134 -2.87 8.48 12.63
CA THR A 134 -2.42 7.84 11.40
C THR A 134 -1.92 6.44 11.73
N MET A 135 -2.25 5.49 10.87
CA MET A 135 -1.88 4.09 10.96
C MET A 135 -1.15 3.68 9.69
N ALA A 136 0.03 3.10 9.82
CA ALA A 136 0.69 2.41 8.71
C ALA A 136 0.07 1.01 8.58
N VAL A 137 -0.37 0.68 7.38
CA VAL A 137 -1.06 -0.58 7.06
C VAL A 137 -0.32 -1.29 5.94
N CYS A 138 -0.10 -2.59 6.11
CA CYS A 138 0.28 -3.50 5.04
C CYS A 138 -0.82 -4.54 4.86
N GLU A 139 -1.34 -4.66 3.64
CA GLU A 139 -2.26 -5.74 3.24
C GLU A 139 -1.53 -6.68 2.28
N ASP A 140 -1.40 -7.95 2.64
CA ASP A 140 -0.76 -8.98 1.83
C ASP A 140 -1.79 -10.04 1.42
N TYR A 141 -2.14 -10.00 0.15
CA TYR A 141 -3.07 -10.94 -0.50
C TYR A 141 -2.35 -11.87 -1.48
N ARG A 142 -1.03 -11.93 -1.48
CA ARG A 142 -0.28 -12.82 -2.38
C ARG A 142 -0.65 -14.27 -2.11
N GLY A 143 -0.95 -15.00 -3.17
CA GLY A 143 -1.48 -16.36 -3.07
C GLY A 143 -3.00 -16.44 -2.99
N GLU A 144 -3.68 -15.29 -2.88
CA GLU A 144 -5.12 -15.19 -2.91
C GLU A 144 -5.60 -14.70 -4.28
N ALA A 145 -6.91 -14.81 -4.53
CA ALA A 145 -7.51 -14.31 -5.75
C ALA A 145 -8.92 -13.77 -5.49
N VAL A 146 -9.36 -12.89 -6.36
CA VAL A 146 -10.77 -12.53 -6.50
C VAL A 146 -11.35 -13.30 -7.68
N LEU A 147 -12.44 -14.01 -7.44
CA LEU A 147 -13.15 -14.81 -8.43
C LEU A 147 -14.46 -14.11 -8.80
N ASN A 148 -14.98 -14.39 -10.00
CA ASN A 148 -16.33 -14.01 -10.39
C ASN A 148 -17.36 -15.12 -10.06
N ALA A 149 -18.62 -14.92 -10.40
CA ALA A 149 -19.70 -15.87 -10.18
C ALA A 149 -19.46 -17.26 -10.82
N ASP A 150 -18.65 -17.33 -11.89
CA ASP A 150 -18.28 -18.56 -12.58
C ASP A 150 -17.00 -19.21 -12.03
N ASN A 151 -16.47 -18.71 -10.91
CA ASN A 151 -15.19 -19.09 -10.30
C ASN A 151 -13.96 -18.87 -11.18
N ASN A 152 -14.03 -17.96 -12.14
CA ASN A 152 -12.86 -17.54 -12.91
C ASN A 152 -12.11 -16.43 -12.16
N VAL A 153 -10.77 -16.50 -12.16
CA VAL A 153 -9.93 -15.46 -11.57
C VAL A 153 -10.10 -14.16 -12.36
N VAL A 154 -10.55 -13.11 -11.70
CA VAL A 154 -10.68 -11.76 -12.26
C VAL A 154 -9.57 -10.84 -11.78
N ARG A 155 -8.93 -11.16 -10.67
CA ARG A 155 -7.78 -10.43 -10.14
C ARG A 155 -6.95 -11.33 -9.22
N GLU A 156 -5.65 -11.36 -9.46
CA GLU A 156 -4.68 -11.95 -8.53
C GLU A 156 -4.48 -11.01 -7.32
N GLY A 157 -4.27 -11.61 -6.16
CA GLY A 157 -3.94 -10.86 -4.96
C GLY A 157 -2.53 -10.29 -5.02
N THR A 158 -2.37 -9.11 -4.47
CA THR A 158 -1.09 -8.38 -4.43
C THR A 158 -0.79 -7.93 -3.00
N ARG A 159 0.45 -7.51 -2.77
CA ARG A 159 0.84 -6.84 -1.53
C ARG A 159 0.89 -5.34 -1.80
N TYR A 160 0.32 -4.55 -0.90
CA TYR A 160 0.36 -3.10 -0.95
C TYR A 160 0.29 -2.49 0.45
N SER A 161 0.75 -1.26 0.56
CA SER A 161 0.71 -0.54 1.82
C SER A 161 0.19 0.88 1.67
N TYR A 162 -0.27 1.43 2.78
CA TYR A 162 -0.82 2.77 2.83
C TYR A 162 -0.81 3.33 4.25
N TYR A 163 -0.93 4.65 4.34
CA TYR A 163 -1.31 5.31 5.58
C TYR A 163 -2.82 5.50 5.62
N ALA A 164 -3.44 5.00 6.68
CA ALA A 164 -4.84 5.23 7.02
C ALA A 164 -4.92 6.41 7.98
N HIS A 165 -5.63 7.47 7.59
CA HIS A 165 -5.77 8.71 8.35
C HIS A 165 -7.18 8.80 8.94
N PHE A 166 -7.25 9.09 10.24
CA PHE A 166 -8.48 9.13 10.99
C PHE A 166 -8.75 10.53 11.52
N ARG A 167 -10.02 10.91 11.59
CA ARG A 167 -10.47 12.17 12.20
C ARG A 167 -11.68 11.95 13.08
N VAL A 168 -11.96 12.92 13.97
CA VAL A 168 -13.23 12.94 14.67
C VAL A 168 -14.29 13.49 13.72
N ALA A 169 -15.31 12.68 13.44
CA ALA A 169 -16.42 13.06 12.57
C ALA A 169 -17.47 13.90 13.33
N GLY A 170 -18.45 14.44 12.61
CA GLY A 170 -19.49 15.29 13.20
C GLY A 170 -20.37 14.62 14.27
N ASP A 171 -20.41 13.28 14.30
CA ASP A 171 -21.07 12.46 15.31
C ASP A 171 -20.18 12.15 16.54
N GLY A 172 -18.96 12.68 16.58
CA GLY A 172 -17.99 12.48 17.66
C GLY A 172 -17.21 11.16 17.58
N LEU A 173 -17.46 10.32 16.58
CA LEU A 173 -16.73 9.07 16.37
C LEU A 173 -15.41 9.32 15.61
N VAL A 174 -14.39 8.52 15.93
CA VAL A 174 -13.15 8.49 15.15
C VAL A 174 -13.38 7.60 13.92
N LYS A 175 -13.21 8.17 12.72
CA LYS A 175 -13.48 7.49 11.44
C LYS A 175 -12.33 7.60 10.47
N LEU A 176 -12.15 6.57 9.65
CA LEU A 176 -11.23 6.59 8.51
C LEU A 176 -11.77 7.58 7.45
N PHE A 177 -10.99 8.62 7.12
CA PHE A 177 -11.41 9.65 6.17
C PHE A 177 -10.49 9.78 4.95
N HIS A 178 -9.24 9.31 5.06
CA HIS A 178 -8.29 9.37 3.95
C HIS A 178 -7.33 8.19 3.95
N ILE A 179 -6.95 7.73 2.76
CA ILE A 179 -5.92 6.69 2.53
C ILE A 179 -4.87 7.26 1.58
N SER A 180 -3.60 7.21 1.99
CA SER A 180 -2.44 7.60 1.20
C SER A 180 -1.64 6.36 0.80
N LEU A 181 -1.73 5.93 -0.46
CA LEU A 181 -1.03 4.74 -0.96
C LEU A 181 0.49 4.92 -0.91
N ARG A 182 1.21 3.84 -0.55
CA ARG A 182 2.69 3.80 -0.41
C ARG A 182 3.35 2.64 -1.17
N GLY A 183 2.64 2.00 -2.09
CA GLY A 183 3.15 0.81 -2.78
C GLY A 183 3.25 -0.39 -1.83
N ASP A 184 4.44 -0.91 -1.59
CA ASP A 184 4.71 -1.98 -0.62
C ASP A 184 5.74 -1.59 0.47
N THR A 185 6.12 -0.31 0.54
CA THR A 185 7.22 0.18 1.37
C THR A 185 7.01 0.08 2.88
N LEU A 186 5.77 -0.11 3.34
CA LEU A 186 5.44 -0.25 4.77
C LEU A 186 5.22 -1.71 5.19
N CYS A 187 5.47 -2.66 4.29
CA CYS A 187 5.21 -4.08 4.51
C CYS A 187 6.42 -4.88 5.05
N ASP A 188 7.51 -4.23 5.40
CA ASP A 188 8.75 -4.84 5.88
C ASP A 188 8.89 -4.78 7.39
#